data_6377505587dfa4122126880e12032286
#
_entry.id   6377505587dfa4122126880e12032286
#
_cell.length_a   1.000
_cell.length_b   1.000
_cell.length_c   1.000
_cell.angle_alpha   90.00
_cell.angle_beta   90.00
_cell.angle_gamma   90.00
#
_symmetry.space_group_name_H-M   'P 1'
#
loop_
_entity.id
_entity.type
_entity.pdbx_description
1 polymer ?
#
loop_
_entity_poly.entity_id
_entity_poly.type
_entity_poly.pdbx_seq_one_letter_code
_entity_poly.pdbx_strand_id
1 'polypeptide(L)'
;SSLQRLRSWDISDEQIKALASSGEAKRTLTFRSTASGIVTEKKAVQGMRFMPGEALYQVADLSSVWVIADVFEQDIGLIKSGSTAKIRINAYPDKLFEGKVTYVYPTLKAETRTVPVRVELANPGLLLKPAMFAQVELSVSSKGSVVSVPVSAVIDSGKRQIVLIQKGEGRFEPREV
;
A
#
# COMPACT_ATOMS: atom_id res chain seq x y z
N SER A 1 23.38 -0.16 -38.96
CA SER A 1 22.50 0.22 -40.08
C SER A 1 21.49 1.29 -39.66
N SER A 2 20.97 2.09 -40.59
CA SER A 2 19.95 3.12 -40.28
C SER A 2 18.71 2.56 -39.61
N LEU A 3 18.32 1.31 -39.90
CA LEU A 3 17.19 0.62 -39.24
C LEU A 3 17.44 0.33 -37.75
N GLN A 4 18.67 0.06 -37.35
CA GLN A 4 19.03 -0.14 -35.94
C GLN A 4 18.91 1.17 -35.13
N ARG A 5 19.20 2.32 -35.75
CA ARG A 5 18.97 3.64 -35.13
C ARG A 5 17.50 3.90 -34.86
N LEU A 6 16.60 3.56 -35.81
CA LEU A 6 15.15 3.73 -35.61
C LEU A 6 14.64 2.88 -34.46
N ARG A 7 15.16 1.65 -34.30
CA ARG A 7 14.82 0.80 -33.15
C ARG A 7 15.32 1.37 -31.82
N SER A 8 16.51 1.97 -31.79
CA SER A 8 17.04 2.62 -30.58
C SER A 8 16.24 3.88 -30.17
N TRP A 9 15.36 4.37 -31.02
CA TRP A 9 14.44 5.48 -30.74
C TRP A 9 13.02 5.00 -30.43
N ASP A 10 12.85 3.72 -30.03
CA ASP A 10 11.57 3.08 -29.68
C ASP A 10 10.49 3.17 -30.79
N ILE A 11 10.92 3.26 -32.06
CA ILE A 11 10.02 3.19 -33.21
C ILE A 11 9.64 1.72 -33.41
N SER A 12 8.34 1.45 -33.47
CA SER A 12 7.82 0.07 -33.60
C SER A 12 8.26 -0.57 -34.91
N ASP A 13 8.50 -1.88 -34.88
CA ASP A 13 8.87 -2.66 -36.09
C ASP A 13 7.80 -2.55 -37.18
N GLU A 14 6.52 -2.36 -36.85
CA GLU A 14 5.44 -2.11 -37.81
C GLU A 14 5.64 -0.80 -38.56
N GLN A 15 6.00 0.27 -37.84
CA GLN A 15 6.27 1.57 -38.47
C GLN A 15 7.54 1.54 -39.32
N ILE A 16 8.56 0.81 -38.90
CA ILE A 16 9.79 0.59 -39.64
C ILE A 16 9.50 -0.17 -40.95
N LYS A 17 8.70 -1.25 -40.87
CA LYS A 17 8.26 -1.99 -42.07
C LYS A 17 7.41 -1.15 -42.99
N ALA A 18 6.47 -0.37 -42.46
CA ALA A 18 5.63 0.52 -43.24
C ALA A 18 6.46 1.61 -43.98
N LEU A 19 7.48 2.16 -43.32
CA LEU A 19 8.41 3.10 -43.91
C LEU A 19 9.24 2.45 -45.02
N ALA A 20 9.74 1.23 -44.79
CA ALA A 20 10.53 0.49 -45.77
C ALA A 20 9.70 0.09 -47.01
N SER A 21 8.41 -0.18 -46.86
CA SER A 21 7.52 -0.57 -47.97
C SER A 21 6.98 0.63 -48.75
N SER A 22 6.66 1.75 -48.08
CA SER A 22 6.12 2.95 -48.74
C SER A 22 7.18 3.84 -49.35
N GLY A 23 8.40 3.83 -48.83
CA GLY A 23 9.48 4.74 -49.24
C GLY A 23 9.21 6.21 -48.94
N GLU A 24 8.05 6.55 -48.34
CA GLU A 24 7.68 7.94 -48.07
C GLU A 24 8.09 8.34 -46.66
N ALA A 25 8.83 9.42 -46.50
CA ALA A 25 9.19 10.00 -45.23
C ALA A 25 7.97 10.63 -44.53
N LYS A 26 7.49 10.02 -43.45
CA LYS A 26 6.41 10.57 -42.65
C LYS A 26 6.92 11.74 -41.79
N ARG A 27 6.17 12.84 -41.79
CA ARG A 27 6.49 14.01 -40.93
C ARG A 27 6.16 13.78 -39.45
N THR A 28 5.33 12.80 -39.14
CA THR A 28 4.87 12.49 -37.78
C THR A 28 5.06 11.02 -37.49
N LEU A 29 5.45 10.71 -36.27
CA LEU A 29 5.53 9.36 -35.73
C LEU A 29 4.59 9.23 -34.55
N THR A 30 3.89 8.09 -34.49
CA THR A 30 3.02 7.79 -33.36
C THR A 30 3.79 6.97 -32.33
N PHE A 31 3.96 7.52 -31.14
CA PHE A 31 4.48 6.76 -29.99
C PHE A 31 3.29 6.18 -29.21
N ARG A 32 3.28 4.88 -29.02
CA ARG A 32 2.25 4.18 -28.25
C ARG A 32 2.74 3.98 -26.81
N SER A 33 1.80 4.02 -25.87
CA SER A 33 2.11 3.65 -24.48
C SER A 33 2.56 2.20 -24.44
N THR A 34 3.64 1.92 -23.69
CA THR A 34 4.14 0.57 -23.42
C THR A 34 3.39 -0.10 -22.28
N ALA A 35 2.61 0.66 -21.49
CA ALA A 35 1.83 0.18 -20.36
C ALA A 35 0.35 0.55 -20.53
N SER A 36 -0.52 -0.34 -20.07
CA SER A 36 -1.95 -0.07 -19.92
C SER A 36 -2.20 0.57 -18.55
N GLY A 37 -3.08 1.57 -18.49
CA GLY A 37 -3.36 2.25 -17.24
C GLY A 37 -4.08 3.57 -17.43
N ILE A 38 -4.08 4.38 -16.40
CA ILE A 38 -4.67 5.72 -16.38
C ILE A 38 -3.55 6.75 -16.49
N VAL A 39 -3.74 7.75 -17.36
CA VAL A 39 -2.82 8.89 -17.44
C VAL A 39 -2.99 9.72 -16.16
N THR A 40 -1.99 9.70 -15.30
CA THR A 40 -1.97 10.47 -14.06
C THR A 40 -1.37 11.86 -14.24
N GLU A 41 -0.48 12.02 -15.22
CA GLU A 41 0.11 13.31 -15.57
C GLU A 41 0.30 13.39 -17.08
N LYS A 42 -0.02 14.56 -17.66
CA LYS A 42 0.20 14.90 -19.06
C LYS A 42 0.95 16.21 -19.14
N LYS A 43 2.23 16.16 -19.53
CA LYS A 43 3.08 17.34 -19.78
C LYS A 43 3.07 17.76 -21.26
N ALA A 44 2.77 16.80 -22.14
CA ALA A 44 2.76 17.06 -23.57
C ALA A 44 1.68 18.08 -23.98
N VAL A 45 2.10 19.16 -24.64
CA VAL A 45 1.24 20.20 -25.22
C VAL A 45 1.55 20.31 -26.70
N GLN A 46 0.52 20.59 -27.50
CA GLN A 46 0.69 20.73 -28.95
C GLN A 46 1.70 21.83 -29.25
N GLY A 47 2.66 21.54 -30.13
CA GLY A 47 3.70 22.49 -30.55
C GLY A 47 4.89 22.62 -29.61
N MET A 48 4.89 21.96 -28.45
CA MET A 48 6.07 21.95 -27.57
C MET A 48 7.22 21.15 -28.20
N ARG A 49 8.43 21.55 -27.89
CA ARG A 49 9.64 20.73 -28.10
C ARG A 49 9.96 19.94 -26.86
N PHE A 50 10.44 18.73 -27.03
CA PHE A 50 10.90 17.89 -25.91
C PHE A 50 12.27 17.29 -26.24
N MET A 51 13.00 16.97 -25.20
CA MET A 51 14.33 16.37 -25.27
C MET A 51 14.23 14.86 -25.06
N PRO A 52 15.17 14.06 -25.58
CA PRO A 52 15.27 12.65 -25.27
C PRO A 52 15.38 12.46 -23.74
N GLY A 53 14.56 11.54 -23.19
CA GLY A 53 14.49 11.29 -21.74
C GLY A 53 13.49 12.17 -20.98
N GLU A 54 12.83 13.14 -21.62
CA GLU A 54 11.81 13.95 -20.99
C GLU A 54 10.49 13.17 -20.86
N ALA A 55 9.92 13.15 -19.65
CA ALA A 55 8.65 12.48 -19.39
C ALA A 55 7.47 13.33 -19.92
N LEU A 56 6.78 12.83 -20.94
CA LEU A 56 5.63 13.51 -21.56
C LEU A 56 4.30 13.09 -20.92
N TYR A 57 4.20 11.85 -20.49
CA TYR A 57 3.02 11.26 -19.83
C TYR A 57 3.47 10.39 -18.69
N GLN A 58 2.67 10.34 -17.64
CA GLN A 58 2.78 9.35 -16.57
C GLN A 58 1.52 8.49 -16.60
N VAL A 59 1.72 7.18 -16.74
CA VAL A 59 0.65 6.19 -16.77
C VAL A 59 0.81 5.26 -15.58
N ALA A 60 -0.25 5.06 -14.82
CA ALA A 60 -0.24 4.17 -13.66
C ALA A 60 -1.38 3.15 -13.75
N ASP A 61 -1.10 1.92 -13.37
CA ASP A 61 -2.12 0.92 -13.10
C ASP A 61 -2.67 1.17 -11.68
N LEU A 62 -3.95 1.52 -11.62
CA LEU A 62 -4.65 1.77 -10.35
C LEU A 62 -5.59 0.62 -9.96
N SER A 63 -5.48 -0.55 -10.60
CA SER A 63 -6.27 -1.74 -10.26
C SER A 63 -5.96 -2.28 -8.87
N SER A 64 -4.75 -2.02 -8.37
CA SER A 64 -4.36 -2.19 -6.98
C SER A 64 -3.70 -0.92 -6.45
N VAL A 65 -3.79 -0.69 -5.15
CA VAL A 65 -3.15 0.44 -4.47
C VAL A 65 -2.41 -0.05 -3.22
N TRP A 66 -1.41 0.73 -2.83
CA TRP A 66 -0.68 0.47 -1.61
C TRP A 66 -1.00 1.53 -0.56
N VAL A 67 -1.28 1.07 0.64
CA VAL A 67 -1.31 1.92 1.84
C VAL A 67 0.01 1.70 2.58
N ILE A 68 0.70 2.80 2.86
CA ILE A 68 1.88 2.79 3.72
C ILE A 68 1.41 3.17 5.12
N ALA A 69 1.36 2.18 6.00
CA ALA A 69 1.01 2.36 7.40
C ALA A 69 2.27 2.57 8.23
N ASP A 70 2.29 3.58 9.08
CA ASP A 70 3.38 3.82 10.02
C ASP A 70 3.08 3.08 11.33
N VAL A 71 3.82 2.00 11.60
CA VAL A 71 3.67 1.16 12.79
C VAL A 71 4.73 1.53 13.82
N PHE A 72 4.35 1.69 15.07
CA PHE A 72 5.30 2.00 16.15
C PHE A 72 6.32 0.88 16.37
N GLU A 73 7.55 1.26 16.72
CA GLU A 73 8.67 0.35 16.97
C GLU A 73 8.30 -0.78 17.94
N GLN A 74 7.56 -0.47 19.01
CA GLN A 74 7.13 -1.45 20.01
C GLN A 74 6.20 -2.53 19.48
N ASP A 75 5.45 -2.24 18.43
CA ASP A 75 4.40 -3.13 17.88
C ASP A 75 4.88 -3.89 16.64
N ILE A 76 6.01 -3.49 16.04
CA ILE A 76 6.47 -4.06 14.76
C ILE A 76 6.74 -5.57 14.84
N GLY A 77 7.18 -6.05 16.00
CA GLY A 77 7.42 -7.48 16.22
C GLY A 77 6.18 -8.37 16.11
N LEU A 78 4.99 -7.77 16.17
CA LEU A 78 3.71 -8.45 16.04
C LEU A 78 3.25 -8.55 14.58
N ILE A 79 3.85 -7.76 13.69
CA ILE A 79 3.44 -7.65 12.28
C ILE A 79 4.28 -8.60 11.43
N LYS A 80 3.58 -9.39 10.63
CA LYS A 80 4.20 -10.33 9.68
C LYS A 80 3.71 -10.08 8.27
N SER A 81 4.56 -10.34 7.29
CA SER A 81 4.13 -10.39 5.90
C SER A 81 3.01 -11.43 5.74
N GLY A 82 1.96 -11.08 4.99
CA GLY A 82 0.74 -11.89 4.86
C GLY A 82 -0.34 -11.60 5.90
N SER A 83 -0.06 -10.81 6.95
CA SER A 83 -1.09 -10.38 7.92
C SER A 83 -2.21 -9.61 7.22
N THR A 84 -3.45 -9.86 7.63
CA THR A 84 -4.62 -9.14 7.13
C THR A 84 -4.71 -7.76 7.79
N ALA A 85 -5.06 -6.77 7.00
CA ALA A 85 -5.30 -5.41 7.44
C ALA A 85 -6.72 -4.98 7.08
N LYS A 86 -7.41 -4.32 8.02
CA LYS A 86 -8.67 -3.62 7.77
C LYS A 86 -8.37 -2.14 7.60
N ILE A 87 -8.89 -1.57 6.52
CA ILE A 87 -8.56 -0.20 6.13
C ILE A 87 -9.85 0.61 6.04
N ARG A 88 -9.87 1.74 6.74
CA ARG A 88 -10.93 2.74 6.67
C ARG A 88 -10.39 3.98 5.98
N ILE A 89 -11.11 4.47 4.99
CA ILE A 89 -10.73 5.64 4.21
C ILE A 89 -11.78 6.73 4.45
N ASN A 90 -11.33 7.91 4.86
CA ASN A 90 -12.22 9.00 5.25
C ASN A 90 -13.20 9.41 4.13
N ALA A 91 -12.79 9.26 2.87
CA ALA A 91 -13.66 9.53 1.72
C ALA A 91 -14.83 8.51 1.58
N TYR A 92 -14.75 7.36 2.23
CA TYR A 92 -15.73 6.28 2.15
C TYR A 92 -15.99 5.70 3.55
N PRO A 93 -16.62 6.45 4.47
CA PRO A 93 -16.75 6.07 5.88
C PRO A 93 -17.56 4.77 6.08
N ASP A 94 -18.50 4.49 5.19
CA ASP A 94 -19.38 3.31 5.25
C ASP A 94 -18.73 2.05 4.63
N LYS A 95 -17.50 2.17 4.09
CA LYS A 95 -16.79 1.05 3.44
C LYS A 95 -15.58 0.63 4.25
N LEU A 96 -15.51 -0.66 4.50
CA LEU A 96 -14.33 -1.31 5.05
C LEU A 96 -13.59 -2.01 3.90
N PHE A 97 -12.34 -1.65 3.71
CA PHE A 97 -11.48 -2.31 2.74
C PHE A 97 -10.59 -3.32 3.45
N GLU A 98 -10.27 -4.41 2.78
CA GLU A 98 -9.33 -5.41 3.28
C GLU A 98 -8.10 -5.45 2.41
N GLY A 99 -6.95 -5.57 3.05
CA GLY A 99 -5.66 -5.67 2.39
C GLY A 99 -4.76 -6.67 3.10
N LYS A 100 -3.59 -6.89 2.51
CA LYS A 100 -2.57 -7.77 3.08
C LYS A 100 -1.25 -7.01 3.21
N VAL A 101 -0.56 -7.25 4.32
CA VAL A 101 0.81 -6.79 4.50
C VAL A 101 1.70 -7.51 3.50
N THR A 102 2.27 -6.77 2.55
CA THR A 102 3.17 -7.32 1.54
C THR A 102 4.63 -7.05 1.83
N TYR A 103 4.92 -5.99 2.59
CA TYR A 103 6.30 -5.63 2.90
C TYR A 103 6.40 -4.82 4.19
N VAL A 104 7.38 -5.16 5.02
CA VAL A 104 7.79 -4.40 6.20
C VAL A 104 9.13 -3.79 5.87
N TYR A 105 9.21 -2.46 5.89
CA TYR A 105 10.47 -1.78 5.54
C TYR A 105 11.53 -2.02 6.61
N PRO A 106 12.79 -2.22 6.23
CA PRO A 106 13.88 -2.49 7.18
C PRO A 106 14.41 -1.24 7.89
N THR A 107 13.79 -0.08 7.63
CA THR A 107 14.24 1.22 8.14
C THR A 107 13.22 1.80 9.11
N LEU A 108 13.72 2.34 10.23
CA LEU A 108 12.95 3.09 11.20
C LEU A 108 13.02 4.59 10.86
N LYS A 109 11.88 5.27 10.87
CA LYS A 109 11.81 6.74 10.85
C LYS A 109 12.14 7.27 12.24
N ALA A 110 13.31 7.88 12.41
CA ALA A 110 13.80 8.31 13.72
C ALA A 110 12.91 9.37 14.39
N GLU A 111 12.33 10.27 13.59
CA GLU A 111 11.50 11.38 14.08
C GLU A 111 10.20 10.90 14.71
N THR A 112 9.57 9.88 14.14
CA THR A 112 8.27 9.36 14.57
C THR A 112 8.35 8.04 15.33
N ARG A 113 9.54 7.42 15.37
CA ARG A 113 9.76 6.08 15.93
C ARG A 113 8.82 5.04 15.32
N THR A 114 8.62 5.12 14.00
CA THR A 114 7.75 4.21 13.26
C THR A 114 8.49 3.50 12.15
N VAL A 115 8.03 2.29 11.84
CA VAL A 115 8.46 1.49 10.70
C VAL A 115 7.35 1.51 9.67
N PRO A 116 7.61 1.91 8.41
CA PRO A 116 6.63 1.82 7.35
C PRO A 116 6.29 0.36 7.05
N VAL A 117 5.01 0.09 6.85
CA VAL A 117 4.49 -1.23 6.46
C VAL A 117 3.62 -1.05 5.23
N ARG A 118 3.92 -1.77 4.16
CA ARG A 118 3.13 -1.73 2.93
C ARG A 118 1.99 -2.73 2.99
N VAL A 119 0.78 -2.23 2.86
CA VAL A 119 -0.44 -3.01 2.74
C VAL A 119 -0.98 -2.85 1.33
N GLU A 120 -1.20 -3.95 0.64
CA GLU A 120 -1.74 -3.96 -0.71
C GLU A 120 -3.24 -4.25 -0.69
N LEU A 121 -3.99 -3.44 -1.47
CA LEU A 121 -5.43 -3.53 -1.61
C LEU A 121 -5.80 -3.63 -3.09
N ALA A 122 -6.75 -4.49 -3.40
CA ALA A 122 -7.44 -4.43 -4.68
C ALA A 122 -8.30 -3.15 -4.77
N ASN A 123 -8.35 -2.54 -5.94
CA ASN A 123 -9.07 -1.29 -6.17
C ASN A 123 -10.12 -1.45 -7.29
N PRO A 124 -11.14 -2.30 -7.11
CA PRO A 124 -12.19 -2.46 -8.10
C PRO A 124 -12.96 -1.17 -8.29
N GLY A 125 -13.20 -0.83 -9.56
CA GLY A 125 -13.89 0.42 -9.91
C GLY A 125 -13.05 1.68 -9.71
N LEU A 126 -11.75 1.55 -9.41
CA LEU A 126 -10.79 2.66 -9.29
C LEU A 126 -11.23 3.74 -8.28
N LEU A 127 -11.88 3.31 -7.19
CA LEU A 127 -12.40 4.20 -6.15
C LEU A 127 -11.28 4.89 -5.37
N LEU A 128 -10.24 4.12 -5.07
CA LEU A 128 -9.11 4.58 -4.28
C LEU A 128 -8.14 5.33 -5.17
N LYS A 129 -7.74 6.51 -4.71
CA LYS A 129 -6.81 7.38 -5.45
C LYS A 129 -5.51 7.53 -4.64
N PRO A 130 -4.37 7.67 -5.32
CA PRO A 130 -3.12 8.04 -4.65
C PRO A 130 -3.29 9.29 -3.77
N ALA A 131 -2.52 9.37 -2.70
CA ALA A 131 -2.55 10.44 -1.69
C ALA A 131 -3.84 10.53 -0.82
N MET A 132 -4.74 9.53 -0.86
CA MET A 132 -5.82 9.45 0.13
C MET A 132 -5.27 9.02 1.49
N PHE A 133 -5.82 9.60 2.57
CA PHE A 133 -5.54 9.17 3.93
C PHE A 133 -6.40 7.96 4.32
N ALA A 134 -5.76 7.03 5.03
CA ALA A 134 -6.39 5.81 5.50
C ALA A 134 -5.99 5.53 6.96
N GLN A 135 -6.91 4.94 7.70
CA GLN A 135 -6.66 4.31 9.00
C GLN A 135 -6.54 2.81 8.79
N VAL A 136 -5.48 2.22 9.33
CA VAL A 136 -5.17 0.80 9.16
C VAL A 136 -5.25 0.10 10.51
N GLU A 137 -6.09 -0.92 10.60
CA GLU A 137 -6.17 -1.85 11.72
C GLU A 137 -5.47 -3.14 11.29
N LEU A 138 -4.30 -3.43 11.86
CA LEU A 138 -3.54 -4.63 11.58
C LEU A 138 -3.96 -5.74 12.53
N SER A 139 -4.35 -6.89 11.96
CA SER A 139 -4.64 -8.08 12.77
C SER A 139 -3.33 -8.69 13.24
N VAL A 140 -3.05 -8.61 14.52
CA VAL A 140 -1.92 -9.29 15.14
C VAL A 140 -2.36 -10.68 15.62
N SER A 141 -1.53 -11.69 15.36
CA SER A 141 -1.79 -13.02 15.91
C SER A 141 -1.64 -12.96 17.41
N SER A 142 -2.74 -13.10 18.14
CA SER A 142 -2.66 -13.26 19.60
C SER A 142 -1.87 -14.54 19.95
N LYS A 143 -0.98 -14.45 20.90
CA LYS A 143 -0.31 -15.62 21.46
C LYS A 143 -1.32 -16.42 22.28
N GLY A 144 -2.14 -17.24 21.61
CA GLY A 144 -3.07 -18.14 22.27
C GLY A 144 -4.32 -17.47 22.89
N SER A 145 -5.21 -18.28 23.41
CA SER A 145 -6.34 -17.82 24.22
C SER A 145 -5.83 -17.39 25.58
N VAL A 146 -6.01 -16.12 25.93
CA VAL A 146 -5.70 -15.59 27.27
C VAL A 146 -7.00 -15.37 28.02
N VAL A 147 -7.02 -15.77 29.29
CA VAL A 147 -8.13 -15.45 30.17
C VAL A 147 -8.02 -13.97 30.54
N SER A 148 -9.06 -13.22 30.28
CA SER A 148 -9.11 -11.79 30.62
C SER A 148 -10.22 -11.51 31.60
N VAL A 149 -10.03 -10.49 32.43
CA VAL A 149 -11.03 -9.97 33.34
C VAL A 149 -11.23 -8.48 33.13
N PRO A 150 -12.44 -7.93 33.37
CA PRO A 150 -12.65 -6.49 33.34
C PRO A 150 -11.71 -5.78 34.31
N VAL A 151 -11.20 -4.61 33.95
CA VAL A 151 -10.33 -3.81 34.82
C VAL A 151 -10.99 -3.52 36.19
N SER A 152 -12.31 -3.36 36.19
CA SER A 152 -13.11 -3.17 37.42
C SER A 152 -13.12 -4.37 38.39
N ALA A 153 -12.70 -5.55 37.93
CA ALA A 153 -12.56 -6.74 38.78
C ALA A 153 -11.16 -6.85 39.40
N VAL A 154 -10.23 -5.99 39.01
CA VAL A 154 -8.86 -5.96 39.54
C VAL A 154 -8.82 -5.07 40.77
N ILE A 155 -8.40 -5.63 41.89
CA ILE A 155 -8.13 -4.92 43.14
C ILE A 155 -6.65 -4.57 43.16
N ASP A 156 -6.33 -3.28 43.07
CA ASP A 156 -4.96 -2.77 43.11
C ASP A 156 -4.66 -2.25 44.53
N SER A 157 -3.66 -2.84 45.17
CA SER A 157 -3.18 -2.45 46.51
C SER A 157 -1.95 -1.51 46.44
N GLY A 158 -1.53 -1.10 45.26
CA GLY A 158 -0.31 -0.32 45.00
C GLY A 158 0.99 -1.14 45.10
N LYS A 159 0.95 -2.35 45.69
CA LYS A 159 2.09 -3.29 45.71
C LYS A 159 1.85 -4.52 44.83
N ARG A 160 0.60 -4.90 44.63
CA ARG A 160 0.19 -6.05 43.82
C ARG A 160 -1.23 -5.86 43.32
N GLN A 161 -1.52 -6.44 42.19
CA GLN A 161 -2.84 -6.47 41.56
C GLN A 161 -3.40 -7.88 41.71
N ILE A 162 -4.62 -8.01 42.23
CA ILE A 162 -5.29 -9.28 42.48
C ILE A 162 -6.71 -9.29 41.92
N VAL A 163 -7.18 -10.48 41.55
CA VAL A 163 -8.60 -10.74 41.26
C VAL A 163 -9.11 -11.80 42.24
N LEU A 164 -10.38 -11.71 42.62
CA LEU A 164 -11.03 -12.69 43.46
C LEU A 164 -11.74 -13.74 42.59
N ILE A 165 -11.29 -14.98 42.66
CA ILE A 165 -11.92 -16.11 41.96
C ILE A 165 -12.87 -16.82 42.94
N GLN A 166 -14.15 -16.92 42.54
CA GLN A 166 -15.14 -17.65 43.31
C GLN A 166 -14.93 -19.16 43.14
N LYS A 167 -14.63 -19.85 44.21
CA LYS A 167 -14.43 -21.32 44.27
C LYS A 167 -15.66 -22.10 44.76
N GLY A 168 -16.65 -21.39 45.29
CA GLY A 168 -17.88 -21.95 45.83
C GLY A 168 -18.74 -20.86 46.45
N GLU A 169 -19.91 -21.21 47.00
CA GLU A 169 -20.76 -20.25 47.69
C GLU A 169 -20.02 -19.56 48.84
N GLY A 170 -19.85 -18.23 48.72
CA GLY A 170 -19.17 -17.40 49.75
C GLY A 170 -17.65 -17.61 49.90
N ARG A 171 -17.00 -18.43 49.03
CA ARG A 171 -15.56 -18.68 49.09
C ARG A 171 -14.85 -18.03 47.90
N PHE A 172 -13.94 -17.12 48.19
CA PHE A 172 -13.13 -16.41 47.21
C PHE A 172 -11.64 -16.68 47.43
N GLU A 173 -10.93 -16.90 46.36
CA GLU A 173 -9.48 -17.08 46.38
C GLU A 173 -8.83 -15.89 45.65
N PRO A 174 -7.94 -15.13 46.28
CA PRO A 174 -7.19 -14.08 45.63
C PRO A 174 -6.14 -14.67 44.68
N ARG A 175 -6.10 -14.19 43.45
CA ARG A 175 -5.07 -14.56 42.45
C ARG A 175 -4.42 -13.30 41.90
N GLU A 176 -3.11 -13.30 41.90
CA GLU A 176 -2.31 -12.22 41.36
C GLU A 176 -2.39 -12.22 39.83
N VAL A 177 -2.48 -11.03 39.20
CA VAL A 177 -2.63 -10.80 37.75
C VAL A 177 -1.64 -9.78 37.25
#